data_2c6a1c39778c243b385e58843aae2860
#
_entry.id   2c6a1c39778c243b385e58843aae2860
#
_cell.length_a   1.000
_cell.length_b   1.000
_cell.length_c   1.000
_cell.angle_alpha   90.00
_cell.angle_beta   90.00
_cell.angle_gamma   90.00
#
_symmetry.space_group_name_H-M   'P 1'
#
loop_
_entity.id
_entity.type
_entity.pdbx_description
1 polymer ?
#
loop_
_entity_poly.entity_id
_entity_poly.type
_entity_poly.pdbx_seq_one_letter_code
_entity_poly.pdbx_strand_id
1 'polypeptide(L)'
;MSSFRFKPSFPVIVVRRVLSDEKDMLGNEVWVDEEREILVYGWSVPQSSEPKLAGHSQRVVAVELLAPVGAFTVSDAVKLPDRDDVLEVIGEPENYEHNPFGWSPGIEVVNLGGVS
;
A
#
# COMPACT_ATOMS: atom_id res chain seq x y z
N MET A 1 -18.91 14.40 22.97
CA MET A 1 -17.64 13.81 22.56
C MET A 1 -17.59 13.64 21.07
N SER A 2 -16.74 14.36 20.47
CA SER A 2 -16.54 14.20 19.06
C SER A 2 -15.28 13.39 18.84
N SER A 3 -15.41 12.27 18.24
CA SER A 3 -14.28 11.55 17.74
C SER A 3 -14.11 11.96 16.28
N PHE A 4 -13.02 12.64 16.01
CA PHE A 4 -12.65 12.89 14.63
C PHE A 4 -12.09 11.59 14.07
N ARG A 5 -12.97 10.81 13.47
CA ARG A 5 -12.55 9.62 12.75
C ARG A 5 -12.54 9.97 11.28
N PHE A 6 -11.38 9.89 10.70
CA PHE A 6 -11.27 9.97 9.26
C PHE A 6 -11.88 8.70 8.67
N LYS A 7 -12.69 8.87 7.66
CA LYS A 7 -13.23 7.72 6.92
C LYS A 7 -12.43 7.56 5.64
N PRO A 8 -11.96 6.34 5.37
CA PRO A 8 -11.32 6.09 4.08
C PRO A 8 -12.39 6.24 2.98
N SER A 9 -12.13 7.12 2.02
CA SER A 9 -13.12 7.50 1.02
C SER A 9 -12.62 7.40 -0.41
N PHE A 10 -11.32 7.22 -0.61
CA PHE A 10 -10.72 7.23 -1.94
C PHE A 10 -10.41 5.80 -2.38
N PRO A 11 -11.04 5.33 -3.49
CA PRO A 11 -10.80 3.97 -3.94
C PRO A 11 -9.46 3.83 -4.66
N VAL A 12 -8.75 2.76 -4.34
CA VAL A 12 -7.57 2.34 -5.08
C VAL A 12 -7.71 0.85 -5.38
N ILE A 13 -7.01 0.37 -6.39
CA ILE A 13 -7.02 -1.04 -6.75
C ILE A 13 -5.73 -1.65 -6.24
N VAL A 14 -5.86 -2.67 -5.41
CA VAL A 14 -4.72 -3.46 -4.92
C VAL A 14 -4.62 -4.71 -5.77
N VAL A 15 -3.44 -4.95 -6.32
CA VAL A 15 -3.15 -6.17 -7.06
C VAL A 15 -2.29 -7.05 -6.16
N ARG A 16 -2.85 -8.18 -5.79
CA ARG A 16 -2.19 -9.11 -4.87
C ARG A 16 -2.05 -10.48 -5.52
N ARG A 17 -0.87 -11.04 -5.42
CA ARG A 17 -0.63 -12.38 -5.92
C ARG A 17 -1.16 -13.39 -4.90
N VAL A 18 -2.06 -14.24 -5.33
CA VAL A 18 -2.67 -15.25 -4.49
C VAL A 18 -2.52 -16.62 -5.12
N LEU A 19 -2.55 -17.65 -4.26
CA LEU A 19 -2.47 -19.02 -4.71
C LEU A 19 -3.85 -19.44 -5.27
N SER A 20 -3.85 -19.90 -6.52
CA SER A 20 -5.07 -20.38 -7.16
C SER A 20 -5.46 -21.77 -6.61
N ASP A 21 -6.75 -22.07 -6.63
CA ASP A 21 -7.25 -23.42 -6.31
C ASP A 21 -6.92 -24.42 -7.41
N GLU A 22 -6.55 -23.93 -8.58
CA GLU A 22 -6.22 -24.77 -9.71
C GLU A 22 -4.74 -25.13 -9.70
N LYS A 23 -4.42 -26.31 -10.22
CA LYS A 23 -3.04 -26.73 -10.44
C LYS A 23 -2.80 -26.87 -11.94
N ASP A 24 -1.56 -26.69 -12.35
CA ASP A 24 -1.19 -26.87 -13.74
C ASP A 24 -1.20 -28.38 -14.11
N MET A 25 -0.89 -28.67 -15.35
CA MET A 25 -0.90 -30.05 -15.86
C MET A 25 0.11 -30.95 -15.14
N LEU A 26 1.11 -30.38 -14.50
CA LEU A 26 2.13 -31.14 -13.77
C LEU A 26 1.84 -31.19 -12.27
N GLY A 27 0.70 -30.66 -11.83
CA GLY A 27 0.32 -30.62 -10.43
C GLY A 27 0.99 -29.53 -9.62
N ASN A 28 1.66 -28.58 -10.27
CA ASN A 28 2.30 -27.45 -9.60
C ASN A 28 1.27 -26.40 -9.21
N GLU A 29 1.60 -25.65 -8.15
CA GLU A 29 0.77 -24.55 -7.70
C GLU A 29 0.77 -23.44 -8.74
N VAL A 30 -0.40 -22.84 -8.95
CA VAL A 30 -0.57 -21.72 -9.88
C VAL A 30 -0.88 -20.47 -9.09
N TRP A 31 -0.07 -19.42 -9.31
CA TRP A 31 -0.27 -18.11 -8.70
C TRP A 31 -0.99 -17.19 -9.68
N VAL A 32 -1.97 -16.47 -9.20
CA VAL A 32 -2.75 -15.53 -10.00
C VAL A 32 -2.76 -14.18 -9.32
N ASP A 33 -2.95 -13.13 -10.12
CA ASP A 33 -3.12 -11.78 -9.58
C ASP A 33 -4.60 -11.55 -9.31
N GLU A 34 -4.91 -11.12 -8.12
CA GLU A 34 -6.26 -10.74 -7.71
C GLU A 34 -6.31 -9.24 -7.53
N GLU A 35 -7.28 -8.59 -8.15
CA GLU A 35 -7.51 -7.17 -8.00
C GLU A 35 -8.66 -6.95 -7.02
N ARG A 36 -8.45 -6.03 -6.09
CA ARG A 36 -9.47 -5.68 -5.10
C ARG A 36 -9.48 -4.18 -4.88
N GLU A 37 -10.67 -3.62 -4.82
CA GLU A 37 -10.82 -2.22 -4.45
C GLU A 37 -10.71 -2.06 -2.95
N ILE A 38 -9.88 -1.13 -2.51
CA ILE A 38 -9.72 -0.78 -1.10
C ILE A 38 -9.87 0.72 -0.98
N LEU A 39 -10.62 1.16 0.02
CA LEU A 39 -10.75 2.58 0.31
C LEU A 39 -9.61 3.04 1.21
N VAL A 40 -9.00 4.16 0.87
CA VAL A 40 -7.89 4.74 1.61
C VAL A 40 -8.24 6.18 2.01
N TYR A 41 -7.41 6.77 2.87
CA TYR A 41 -7.62 8.15 3.33
C TYR A 41 -7.14 9.19 2.34
N GLY A 42 -6.19 8.84 1.49
CA GLY A 42 -5.63 9.72 0.49
C GLY A 42 -4.21 9.35 0.15
N TRP A 43 -3.60 10.14 -0.72
CA TRP A 43 -2.21 9.95 -1.09
C TRP A 43 -1.59 11.29 -1.47
N SER A 44 -0.26 11.35 -1.40
CA SER A 44 0.49 12.55 -1.77
C SER A 44 1.83 12.16 -2.38
N VAL A 45 2.36 13.08 -3.16
CA VAL A 45 3.70 12.93 -3.73
C VAL A 45 4.67 13.64 -2.78
N PRO A 46 5.74 12.99 -2.31
CA PRO A 46 6.72 13.66 -1.48
C PRO A 46 7.33 14.86 -2.22
N GLN A 47 7.36 16.02 -1.54
CA GLN A 47 7.83 17.27 -2.14
C GLN A 47 9.07 17.80 -1.43
N SER A 48 10.03 16.95 -1.23
CA SER A 48 11.29 17.33 -0.64
C SER A 48 12.33 17.51 -1.75
N SER A 49 13.30 18.40 -1.50
CA SER A 49 14.45 18.53 -2.39
C SER A 49 15.28 17.24 -2.42
N GLU A 50 15.18 16.44 -1.37
CA GLU A 50 15.79 15.13 -1.31
C GLU A 50 14.71 14.07 -1.49
N PRO A 51 14.93 13.07 -2.33
CA PRO A 51 13.93 12.02 -2.52
C PRO A 51 13.75 11.21 -1.24
N LYS A 52 12.50 10.87 -0.93
CA LYS A 52 12.23 9.92 0.14
C LYS A 52 12.61 8.52 -0.34
N LEU A 53 13.37 7.80 0.47
CA LEU A 53 13.79 6.43 0.17
C LEU A 53 13.10 5.48 1.15
N ALA A 54 12.77 4.30 0.68
CA ALA A 54 12.15 3.29 1.51
C ALA A 54 12.56 1.89 1.06
N GLY A 55 12.32 0.93 1.91
CA GLY A 55 12.59 -0.47 1.65
C GLY A 55 14.06 -0.82 1.82
N HIS A 56 14.33 -2.12 1.79
CA HIS A 56 15.68 -2.66 1.99
C HIS A 56 16.67 -2.16 0.93
N SER A 57 16.22 -1.98 -0.30
CA SER A 57 17.05 -1.54 -1.42
C SER A 57 17.06 -0.03 -1.62
N GLN A 58 16.51 0.74 -0.69
CA GLN A 58 16.50 2.21 -0.72
C GLN A 58 15.90 2.77 -2.01
N ARG A 59 14.73 2.29 -2.36
CA ARG A 59 14.00 2.74 -3.57
C ARG A 59 13.37 4.09 -3.33
N VAL A 60 13.29 4.89 -4.39
CA VAL A 60 12.64 6.20 -4.33
C VAL A 60 11.14 6.04 -4.18
N VAL A 61 10.55 6.75 -3.20
CA VAL A 61 9.11 6.76 -2.98
C VAL A 61 8.48 7.77 -3.92
N ALA A 62 7.63 7.29 -4.80
CA ALA A 62 6.89 8.15 -5.74
C ALA A 62 5.61 8.71 -5.11
N VAL A 63 4.94 7.91 -4.29
CA VAL A 63 3.67 8.28 -3.66
C VAL A 63 3.65 7.75 -2.23
N GLU A 64 3.15 8.56 -1.31
CA GLU A 64 2.85 8.13 0.05
C GLU A 64 1.34 7.97 0.16
N LEU A 65 0.90 6.75 0.49
CA LEU A 65 -0.51 6.42 0.60
C LEU A 65 -0.88 6.34 2.08
N LEU A 66 -1.94 7.04 2.47
CA LEU A 66 -2.47 6.94 3.83
C LEU A 66 -3.60 5.92 3.83
N ALA A 67 -3.40 4.83 4.53
CA ALA A 67 -4.29 3.68 4.48
C ALA A 67 -4.66 3.17 5.86
N PRO A 68 -5.77 2.41 5.97
CA PRO A 68 -6.08 1.70 7.21
C PRO A 68 -4.97 0.72 7.56
N VAL A 69 -4.71 0.56 8.86
CA VAL A 69 -3.67 -0.35 9.33
C VAL A 69 -3.95 -1.77 8.84
N GLY A 70 -2.94 -2.41 8.29
CA GLY A 70 -3.03 -3.79 7.84
C GLY A 70 -3.64 -3.99 6.46
N ALA A 71 -4.00 -2.91 5.75
CA ALA A 71 -4.65 -3.04 4.44
C ALA A 71 -3.69 -3.46 3.33
N PHE A 72 -2.42 -3.14 3.46
CA PHE A 72 -1.41 -3.39 2.42
C PHE A 72 -0.22 -4.17 2.96
N THR A 73 0.41 -4.94 2.10
CA THR A 73 1.63 -5.68 2.43
C THR A 73 2.72 -5.35 1.42
N VAL A 74 3.95 -5.72 1.76
CA VAL A 74 5.14 -5.43 0.94
C VAL A 74 5.06 -6.01 -0.48
N SER A 75 4.30 -7.09 -0.66
CA SER A 75 4.21 -7.73 -1.98
C SER A 75 3.11 -7.17 -2.85
N ASP A 76 2.34 -6.22 -2.34
CA ASP A 76 1.21 -5.68 -3.10
C ASP A 76 1.66 -4.68 -4.16
N ALA A 77 0.88 -4.58 -5.22
CA ALA A 77 0.97 -3.49 -6.18
C ALA A 77 -0.33 -2.69 -6.10
N VAL A 78 -0.29 -1.43 -6.49
CA VAL A 78 -1.41 -0.51 -6.34
C VAL A 78 -1.61 0.27 -7.63
N LYS A 79 -2.87 0.35 -8.04
CA LYS A 79 -3.28 1.21 -9.16
C LYS A 79 -4.07 2.38 -8.60
N LEU A 80 -3.60 3.59 -8.84
CA LEU A 80 -4.28 4.81 -8.43
C LEU A 80 -5.18 5.32 -9.56
N PRO A 81 -6.35 5.90 -9.23
CA PRO A 81 -7.29 6.32 -10.27
C PRO A 81 -6.79 7.47 -11.15
N ASP A 82 -5.81 8.24 -10.68
CA ASP A 82 -5.26 9.37 -11.43
C ASP A 82 -3.95 9.04 -12.16
N ARG A 83 -3.55 7.77 -12.17
CA ARG A 83 -2.32 7.32 -12.82
C ARG A 83 -2.58 6.06 -13.64
N ASP A 84 -1.86 5.94 -14.73
CA ASP A 84 -1.95 4.77 -15.61
C ASP A 84 -0.97 3.67 -15.22
N ASP A 85 0.08 4.02 -14.47
CA ASP A 85 1.10 3.06 -14.08
C ASP A 85 0.71 2.31 -12.80
N VAL A 86 1.33 1.15 -12.64
CA VAL A 86 1.17 0.34 -11.43
C VAL A 86 2.33 0.65 -10.50
N LEU A 87 2.03 0.89 -9.23
CA LEU A 87 3.03 1.17 -8.22
C LEU A 87 3.18 -0.03 -7.28
N GLU A 88 4.38 -0.23 -6.75
CA GLU A 88 4.66 -1.31 -5.81
C GLU A 88 4.80 -0.77 -4.40
N VAL A 89 4.33 -1.54 -3.42
CA VAL A 89 4.56 -1.23 -2.01
C VAL A 89 6.04 -1.46 -1.69
N ILE A 90 6.69 -0.43 -1.16
CA ILE A 90 8.13 -0.45 -0.84
C ILE A 90 8.29 -0.51 0.67
N GLY A 91 8.91 -1.57 1.16
CA GLY A 91 9.18 -1.70 2.59
C GLY A 91 7.92 -1.88 3.41
N GLU A 92 8.09 -2.04 4.70
CA GLU A 92 6.98 -2.18 5.62
C GLU A 92 6.21 -0.87 5.76
N PRO A 93 4.87 -0.91 5.85
CA PRO A 93 4.10 0.30 6.10
C PRO A 93 4.52 0.98 7.41
N GLU A 94 4.55 2.30 7.40
CA GLU A 94 4.92 3.09 8.56
C GLU A 94 3.70 3.23 9.47
N ASN A 95 3.73 2.53 10.59
CA ASN A 95 2.60 2.40 11.50
C ASN A 95 2.82 3.26 12.74
N TYR A 96 1.83 4.07 13.09
CA TYR A 96 1.91 5.00 14.20
C TYR A 96 1.22 4.48 15.48
N GLU A 97 0.84 3.20 15.51
CA GLU A 97 0.13 2.62 16.65
C GLU A 97 0.96 2.56 17.93
N HIS A 98 2.28 2.57 17.80
CA HIS A 98 3.22 2.44 18.93
C HIS A 98 3.90 3.76 19.29
N ASN A 99 3.22 4.88 19.09
CA ASN A 99 3.79 6.17 19.44
C ASN A 99 3.80 6.37 20.97
N PRO A 100 4.71 7.23 21.49
CA PRO A 100 4.85 7.38 22.93
C PRO A 100 3.67 8.09 23.62
N PHE A 101 2.75 8.64 22.87
CA PHE A 101 1.60 9.36 23.42
C PHE A 101 0.37 8.47 23.57
N GLY A 102 0.48 7.18 23.25
CA GLY A 102 -0.64 6.26 23.35
C GLY A 102 -1.76 6.52 22.34
N TRP A 103 -1.48 7.27 21.30
CA TRP A 103 -2.45 7.61 20.29
C TRP A 103 -2.43 6.57 19.15
N SER A 104 -3.61 6.04 18.84
CA SER A 104 -3.77 5.03 17.81
C SER A 104 -4.69 5.55 16.71
N PRO A 105 -4.16 6.20 15.69
CA PRO A 105 -5.00 6.82 14.65
C PRO A 105 -5.63 5.80 13.71
N GLY A 106 -5.18 4.55 13.70
CA GLY A 106 -5.67 3.55 12.75
C GLY A 106 -5.21 3.79 11.32
N ILE A 107 -4.17 4.58 11.15
CA ILE A 107 -3.64 4.98 9.85
C ILE A 107 -2.19 4.57 9.75
N GLU A 108 -1.78 4.09 8.60
CA GLU A 108 -0.37 3.87 8.32
C GLU A 108 0.01 4.48 6.98
N VAL A 109 1.29 4.79 6.82
CA VAL A 109 1.82 5.30 5.57
C VAL A 109 2.39 4.15 4.76
N VAL A 110 1.86 3.97 3.57
CA VAL A 110 2.33 2.95 2.64
C VAL A 110 3.14 3.65 1.56
N ASN A 111 4.41 3.32 1.47
CA ASN A 111 5.30 3.92 0.48
C ASN A 111 5.18 3.17 -0.83
N LEU A 112 4.94 3.89 -1.91
CA LEU A 112 4.75 3.32 -3.23
C LEU A 112 5.83 3.82 -4.18
N GLY A 113 6.37 2.93 -4.99
CA GLY A 113 7.36 3.27 -6.01
C GLY A 113 7.02 2.64 -7.34
N GLY A 114 7.64 3.17 -8.40
CA GLY A 114 7.43 2.64 -9.73
C GLY A 114 7.99 1.23 -9.87
N VAL A 115 7.37 0.45 -10.73
CA VAL A 115 7.85 -0.88 -11.08
C VAL A 115 9.09 -0.71 -11.96
N SER A 116 10.17 -1.34 -11.57
CA SER A 116 11.44 -1.26 -12.31
C SER A 116 11.64 -2.47 -13.21
#